data_dc7f09a5d103c8c5c81876f4af768cbf
#
_entry.id   dc7f09a5d103c8c5c81876f4af768cbf
#
_cell.length_a   1.000
_cell.length_b   1.000
_cell.length_c   1.000
_cell.angle_alpha   90.00
_cell.angle_beta   90.00
_cell.angle_gamma   90.00
#
_symmetry.space_group_name_H-M   'P 1'
#
loop_
_entity.id
_entity.type
_entity.pdbx_description
1 polymer ?
#
loop_
_entity_poly.entity_id
_entity_poly.type
_entity_poly.pdbx_seq_one_letter_code
_entity_poly.pdbx_strand_id
1 'polypeptide(L)'
;MQTAQRRFLLLDSANVSKTSNMALEVGEVTKHPANPLFGEDHSWERRFDNLYGNISFDREKGWYKCWYSPFIVAHSAQGMSLSKRLEVPFDAHEDQEMGVCYAQSRDGVNCCLLYTSPSPRDA
;
A
#
# COMPACT_ATOMS: atom_id res chain seq x y z
N MET A 1 11.33 16.26 -31.64
CA MET A 1 11.61 14.87 -31.21
C MET A 1 11.89 14.89 -29.71
N GLN A 2 10.96 14.39 -28.90
CA GLN A 2 11.23 14.21 -27.48
C GLN A 2 12.16 12.99 -27.35
N THR A 3 13.37 13.21 -26.88
CA THR A 3 14.28 12.13 -26.49
C THR A 3 13.65 11.39 -25.30
N ALA A 4 13.25 10.15 -25.51
CA ALA A 4 12.77 9.31 -24.43
C ALA A 4 13.84 9.20 -23.34
N GLN A 5 13.62 9.81 -22.20
CA GLN A 5 14.54 9.74 -21.07
C GLN A 5 14.56 8.30 -20.56
N ARG A 6 15.63 7.56 -20.84
CA ARG A 6 15.83 6.22 -20.33
C ARG A 6 16.15 6.28 -18.85
N ARG A 7 15.42 5.51 -18.05
CA ARG A 7 15.69 5.32 -16.63
C ARG A 7 16.32 3.96 -16.42
N PHE A 8 17.38 3.90 -15.66
CA PHE A 8 18.04 2.66 -15.28
C PHE A 8 17.91 2.47 -13.77
N LEU A 9 17.56 1.26 -13.37
CA LEU A 9 17.58 0.87 -11.96
C LEU A 9 18.98 0.35 -11.64
N LEU A 10 19.64 0.95 -10.68
CA LEU A 10 20.97 0.52 -10.21
C LEU A 10 20.79 -0.52 -9.10
N LEU A 11 20.27 -1.70 -9.46
CA LEU A 11 20.10 -2.83 -8.52
C LEU A 11 21.42 -3.59 -8.32
N ASP A 12 22.27 -3.52 -9.32
CA ASP A 12 23.60 -4.11 -9.35
C ASP A 12 24.53 -3.29 -10.26
N SER A 13 25.73 -3.78 -10.52
CA SER A 13 26.70 -3.12 -11.40
C SER A 13 26.50 -3.42 -12.90
N ALA A 14 25.48 -4.17 -13.31
CA ALA A 14 25.31 -4.59 -14.72
C ALA A 14 25.14 -3.42 -15.71
N ASN A 15 24.58 -2.30 -15.23
CA ASN A 15 24.39 -1.08 -16.02
C ASN A 15 25.56 -0.07 -15.91
N VAL A 16 26.65 -0.45 -15.24
CA VAL A 16 27.79 0.42 -14.97
C VAL A 16 29.03 -0.11 -15.71
N SER A 17 29.54 0.65 -16.66
CA SER A 17 30.71 0.22 -17.45
C SER A 17 32.04 0.44 -16.70
N LYS A 18 32.13 1.46 -15.87
CA LYS A 18 33.32 1.80 -15.09
C LYS A 18 32.97 2.72 -13.94
N THR A 19 33.62 2.52 -12.79
CA THR A 19 33.54 3.42 -11.64
C THR A 19 34.92 3.95 -11.29
N SER A 20 34.98 5.18 -10.76
CA SER A 20 36.19 5.75 -10.17
C SER A 20 35.79 6.56 -8.94
N ASN A 21 36.35 6.19 -7.79
CA ASN A 21 36.06 6.80 -6.49
C ASN A 21 34.56 6.77 -6.09
N MET A 22 33.83 5.73 -6.53
CA MET A 22 32.42 5.53 -6.23
C MET A 22 32.18 4.07 -5.88
N ALA A 23 31.26 3.83 -4.94
CA ALA A 23 30.73 2.52 -4.60
C ALA A 23 29.20 2.52 -4.72
N LEU A 24 28.65 1.35 -5.08
CA LEU A 24 27.21 1.15 -5.04
C LEU A 24 26.85 0.71 -3.62
N GLU A 25 26.08 1.52 -2.94
CA GLU A 25 25.64 1.26 -1.57
C GLU A 25 24.12 1.35 -1.47
N VAL A 26 23.57 0.58 -0.54
CA VAL A 26 22.12 0.70 -0.22
C VAL A 26 21.93 1.98 0.59
N GLY A 27 21.06 2.85 0.09
CA GLY A 27 20.74 4.10 0.81
C GLY A 27 20.07 3.84 2.15
N GLU A 28 20.22 4.77 3.07
CA GLU A 28 19.52 4.72 4.36
C GLU A 28 18.02 4.89 4.14
N VAL A 29 17.23 3.95 4.71
CA VAL A 29 15.77 3.99 4.64
C VAL A 29 15.23 4.57 5.94
N THR A 30 14.60 5.74 5.85
CA THR A 30 13.89 6.35 6.97
C THR A 30 12.39 6.34 6.71
N LYS A 31 11.61 5.94 7.73
CA LYS A 31 10.16 6.01 7.64
C LYS A 31 9.70 7.45 7.86
N HIS A 32 8.68 7.86 7.10
CA HIS A 32 8.05 9.15 7.32
C HIS A 32 7.49 9.25 8.75
N PRO A 33 7.61 10.42 9.45
CA PRO A 33 7.11 10.56 10.83
C PRO A 33 5.61 10.28 11.00
N ALA A 34 4.81 10.52 9.97
CA ALA A 34 3.37 10.23 9.97
C ALA A 34 3.05 8.76 9.67
N ASN A 35 4.03 7.88 9.57
CA ASN A 35 3.79 6.45 9.29
C ASN A 35 3.27 5.73 10.58
N PRO A 36 2.22 4.85 10.48
CA PRO A 36 1.50 4.47 9.26
C PRO A 36 0.63 5.60 8.71
N LEU A 37 0.60 5.76 7.37
CA LEU A 37 -0.11 6.86 6.72
C LEU A 37 -1.63 6.74 6.81
N PHE A 38 -2.14 5.53 6.91
CA PHE A 38 -3.53 5.22 7.23
C PHE A 38 -3.60 3.83 7.87
N GLY A 39 -4.65 3.57 8.60
CA GLY A 39 -4.91 2.33 9.31
C GLY A 39 -6.32 1.82 9.03
N GLU A 40 -6.85 1.03 9.94
CA GLU A 40 -8.22 0.54 9.90
C GLU A 40 -9.18 1.60 10.45
N ASP A 41 -9.32 2.71 9.71
CA ASP A 41 -10.02 3.91 10.19
C ASP A 41 -11.52 3.89 9.83
N HIS A 42 -11.94 2.98 8.96
CA HIS A 42 -13.31 2.88 8.49
C HIS A 42 -14.00 1.58 8.89
N SER A 43 -15.32 1.62 8.98
CA SER A 43 -16.13 0.48 9.42
C SER A 43 -16.02 -0.76 8.52
N TRP A 44 -15.67 -0.58 7.25
CA TRP A 44 -15.46 -1.65 6.28
C TRP A 44 -14.02 -2.19 6.26
N GLU A 45 -13.08 -1.50 6.88
CA GLU A 45 -11.68 -1.94 7.01
C GLU A 45 -11.56 -2.81 8.25
N ARG A 46 -12.01 -4.06 8.13
CA ARG A 46 -12.05 -4.96 9.29
C ARG A 46 -10.68 -5.45 9.70
N ARG A 47 -9.80 -5.66 8.72
CA ARG A 47 -8.46 -6.17 8.96
C ARG A 47 -7.50 -5.86 7.81
N PHE A 48 -6.31 -5.39 8.15
CA PHE A 48 -5.20 -5.12 7.23
C PHE A 48 -4.09 -6.15 7.41
N ASP A 49 -4.23 -7.36 6.90
CA ASP A 49 -3.15 -8.34 6.94
C ASP A 49 -2.21 -8.17 5.74
N ASN A 50 -2.76 -8.37 4.54
CA ASN A 50 -2.06 -8.28 3.27
C ASN A 50 -2.69 -7.17 2.44
N LEU A 51 -2.33 -5.93 2.72
CA LEU A 51 -2.98 -4.77 2.14
C LEU A 51 -2.85 -4.67 0.61
N TYR A 52 -1.78 -5.24 0.03
CA TYR A 52 -1.48 -5.21 -1.40
C TYR A 52 -1.62 -3.82 -2.04
N GLY A 53 -1.13 -2.80 -1.35
CA GLY A 53 -1.25 -1.42 -1.79
C GLY A 53 -0.52 -1.15 -3.10
N ASN A 54 -1.27 -0.71 -4.13
CA ASN A 54 -0.73 -0.28 -5.41
C ASN A 54 -0.82 1.23 -5.51
N ILE A 55 0.33 1.91 -5.58
CA ILE A 55 0.40 3.36 -5.61
C ILE A 55 0.89 3.82 -6.98
N SER A 56 0.19 4.78 -7.58
CA SER A 56 0.61 5.48 -8.79
C SER A 56 0.45 6.99 -8.65
N PHE A 57 1.27 7.74 -9.39
CA PHE A 57 1.16 9.20 -9.46
C PHE A 57 0.61 9.61 -10.83
N ASP A 58 -0.57 10.23 -10.82
CA ASP A 58 -1.20 10.84 -12.00
C ASP A 58 -0.56 12.21 -12.23
N ARG A 59 0.30 12.29 -13.23
CA ARG A 59 1.05 13.53 -13.54
C ARG A 59 0.19 14.64 -14.10
N GLU A 60 -0.89 14.31 -14.79
CA GLU A 60 -1.79 15.31 -15.38
C GLU A 60 -2.63 15.99 -14.31
N LYS A 61 -3.10 15.22 -13.34
CA LYS A 61 -3.95 15.70 -12.24
C LYS A 61 -3.17 16.09 -11.00
N GLY A 62 -1.90 15.69 -10.87
CA GLY A 62 -1.08 15.92 -9.70
C GLY A 62 -1.57 15.17 -8.46
N TRP A 63 -2.06 13.93 -8.63
CA TRP A 63 -2.59 13.11 -7.56
C TRP A 63 -1.84 11.80 -7.40
N TYR A 64 -1.59 11.40 -6.17
CA TYR A 64 -1.29 10.02 -5.82
C TYR A 64 -2.59 9.24 -5.72
N LYS A 65 -2.61 8.05 -6.30
CA LYS A 65 -3.71 7.09 -6.30
C LYS A 65 -3.24 5.82 -5.66
N CYS A 66 -4.03 5.25 -4.75
CA CYS A 66 -3.75 4.00 -4.09
C CYS A 66 -4.95 3.08 -4.19
N TRP A 67 -4.75 1.89 -4.71
CA TRP A 67 -5.70 0.78 -4.62
C TRP A 67 -5.17 -0.20 -3.59
N TYR A 68 -6.00 -0.63 -2.67
CA TYR A 68 -5.63 -1.55 -1.61
C TYR A 68 -6.77 -2.52 -1.32
N SER A 69 -6.46 -3.67 -0.74
CA SER A 69 -7.40 -4.76 -0.53
C SER A 69 -7.45 -5.16 0.95
N PRO A 70 -8.29 -4.51 1.77
CA PRO A 70 -8.53 -4.93 3.14
C PRO A 70 -9.48 -6.14 3.18
N PHE A 71 -9.50 -6.87 4.29
CA PHE A 71 -10.64 -7.68 4.63
C PHE A 71 -11.80 -6.78 5.03
N ILE A 72 -12.94 -6.97 4.36
CA ILE A 72 -14.20 -6.27 4.64
C ILE A 72 -15.10 -7.13 5.54
N VAL A 73 -14.90 -8.45 5.53
CA VAL A 73 -15.47 -9.40 6.48
C VAL A 73 -14.30 -10.14 7.13
N ALA A 74 -14.24 -10.11 8.45
CA ALA A 74 -13.27 -10.85 9.27
C ALA A 74 -13.81 -10.92 10.70
N HIS A 75 -14.55 -11.98 11.02
CA HIS A 75 -15.27 -12.09 12.30
C HIS A 75 -14.31 -12.18 13.49
N SER A 76 -13.18 -12.87 13.35
CA SER A 76 -12.18 -12.99 14.41
C SER A 76 -11.52 -11.66 14.80
N ALA A 77 -11.55 -10.67 13.90
CA ALA A 77 -10.95 -9.35 14.15
C ALA A 77 -11.97 -8.30 14.60
N GLN A 78 -13.25 -8.61 14.55
CA GLN A 78 -14.31 -7.63 14.83
C GLN A 78 -14.25 -7.13 16.27
N GLY A 79 -14.12 -5.80 16.43
CA GLY A 79 -14.07 -5.14 17.73
C GLY A 79 -12.80 -5.39 18.55
N MET A 80 -11.78 -6.02 17.96
CA MET A 80 -10.51 -6.26 18.63
C MET A 80 -9.49 -5.16 18.31
N SER A 81 -8.73 -4.76 19.33
CA SER A 81 -7.53 -3.92 19.11
C SER A 81 -6.46 -4.71 18.36
N LEU A 82 -5.55 -4.00 17.67
CA LEU A 82 -4.45 -4.63 16.94
C LEU A 82 -3.61 -5.56 17.83
N SER A 83 -3.31 -5.16 19.07
CA SER A 83 -2.56 -5.98 20.02
C SER A 83 -3.26 -7.30 20.35
N LYS A 84 -4.56 -7.27 20.55
CA LYS A 84 -5.35 -8.48 20.81
C LYS A 84 -5.42 -9.41 19.58
N ARG A 85 -5.50 -8.85 18.37
CA ARG A 85 -5.50 -9.65 17.14
C ARG A 85 -4.22 -10.42 16.91
N LEU A 86 -3.08 -9.88 17.31
CA LEU A 86 -1.78 -10.57 17.23
C LEU A 86 -1.70 -11.83 18.11
N GLU A 87 -2.55 -11.92 19.13
CA GLU A 87 -2.66 -13.06 20.04
C GLU A 87 -3.63 -14.15 19.54
N VAL A 88 -4.48 -13.81 18.57
CA VAL A 88 -5.49 -14.74 18.02
C VAL A 88 -4.85 -15.59 16.92
N PRO A 89 -4.88 -16.94 17.03
CA PRO A 89 -4.41 -17.80 15.97
C PRO A 89 -5.15 -17.54 14.66
N PHE A 90 -4.44 -17.63 13.54
CA PHE A 90 -5.07 -17.57 12.23
C PHE A 90 -6.00 -18.77 12.03
N ASP A 91 -7.27 -18.51 11.72
CA ASP A 91 -8.25 -19.53 11.35
C ASP A 91 -8.54 -19.45 9.84
N ALA A 92 -8.07 -20.47 9.11
CA ALA A 92 -8.29 -20.57 7.67
C ALA A 92 -9.75 -20.92 7.28
N HIS A 93 -10.57 -21.33 8.25
CA HIS A 93 -11.97 -21.70 8.05
C HIS A 93 -12.94 -20.57 8.38
N GLU A 94 -12.44 -19.44 8.87
CA GLU A 94 -13.24 -18.26 9.12
C GLU A 94 -13.77 -17.69 7.80
N ASP A 95 -15.04 -17.29 7.78
CA ASP A 95 -15.60 -16.52 6.67
C ASP A 95 -14.87 -15.17 6.55
N GLN A 96 -14.06 -15.04 5.52
CA GLN A 96 -13.30 -13.84 5.22
C GLN A 96 -13.61 -13.37 3.81
N GLU A 97 -13.80 -12.09 3.65
CA GLU A 97 -14.02 -11.47 2.36
C GLU A 97 -13.10 -10.26 2.18
N MET A 98 -12.41 -10.21 1.04
CA MET A 98 -11.56 -9.08 0.67
C MET A 98 -12.32 -8.13 -0.25
N GLY A 99 -12.20 -6.84 0.02
CA GLY A 99 -12.68 -5.79 -0.86
C GLY A 99 -11.55 -5.14 -1.65
N VAL A 100 -11.91 -4.30 -2.61
CA VAL A 100 -10.99 -3.38 -3.29
C VAL A 100 -11.39 -1.96 -2.93
N CYS A 101 -10.48 -1.25 -2.28
CA CYS A 101 -10.66 0.12 -1.86
C CYS A 101 -9.76 1.07 -2.65
N TYR A 102 -10.16 2.32 -2.72
CA TYR A 102 -9.43 3.36 -3.42
C TYR A 102 -9.25 4.58 -2.55
N ALA A 103 -8.00 5.05 -2.49
CA ALA A 103 -7.62 6.29 -1.83
C ALA A 103 -6.86 7.20 -2.77
N GLN A 104 -6.94 8.50 -2.54
CA GLN A 104 -6.11 9.46 -3.26
C GLN A 104 -5.53 10.51 -2.30
N SER A 105 -4.41 11.10 -2.71
CA SER A 105 -3.71 12.13 -1.94
C SER A 105 -3.02 13.12 -2.86
N ARG A 106 -2.91 14.39 -2.42
CA ARG A 106 -2.13 15.42 -3.10
C ARG A 106 -0.65 15.34 -2.78
N ASP A 107 -0.32 14.98 -1.56
CA ASP A 107 1.03 15.00 -0.99
C ASP A 107 1.63 13.60 -0.76
N GLY A 108 0.82 12.55 -0.95
CA GLY A 108 1.22 11.16 -0.67
C GLY A 108 1.21 10.80 0.82
N VAL A 109 0.78 11.71 1.69
CA VAL A 109 0.75 11.52 3.15
C VAL A 109 -0.68 11.60 3.68
N ASN A 110 -1.41 12.67 3.33
CA ASN A 110 -2.79 12.86 3.75
C ASN A 110 -3.73 12.22 2.72
N CYS A 111 -4.21 11.03 3.02
CA CYS A 111 -5.06 10.26 2.12
C CYS A 111 -6.54 10.57 2.35
N CYS A 112 -7.26 10.86 1.26
CA CYS A 112 -8.72 10.88 1.26
C CYS A 112 -9.22 9.57 0.66
N LEU A 113 -9.91 8.77 1.45
CA LEU A 113 -10.58 7.56 0.98
C LEU A 113 -11.85 7.95 0.23
N LEU A 114 -12.00 7.49 -1.01
CA LEU A 114 -13.08 7.96 -1.87
C LEU A 114 -14.11 6.89 -2.20
N TYR A 115 -13.75 5.60 -2.15
CA TYR A 115 -14.67 4.57 -2.63
C TYR A 115 -14.27 3.16 -2.20
N THR A 116 -15.27 2.38 -1.76
CA THR A 116 -15.22 0.93 -1.67
C THR A 116 -16.10 0.35 -2.75
N SER A 117 -15.61 -0.57 -3.57
CA SER A 117 -16.48 -1.35 -4.44
C SER A 117 -17.12 -2.46 -3.60
N PRO A 118 -18.46 -2.58 -3.55
CA PRO A 118 -19.07 -3.73 -2.94
C PRO A 118 -18.65 -5.01 -3.66
N SER A 119 -18.59 -6.11 -2.91
CA SER A 119 -18.32 -7.42 -3.48
C SER A 119 -19.37 -7.77 -4.56
N PRO A 120 -19.00 -8.52 -5.62
CA PRO A 120 -19.95 -9.02 -6.61
C PRO A 120 -21.10 -9.89 -6.05
N ARG A 121 -21.04 -10.27 -4.77
CA ARG A 121 -22.09 -11.06 -4.11
C ARG A 121 -23.30 -10.26 -3.68
N ASP A 122 -23.21 -8.91 -3.68
CA ASP A 122 -24.28 -8.01 -3.27
C ASP A 122 -25.08 -7.43 -4.46
N ALA A 123 -24.89 -7.98 -5.66
CA ALA A 123 -25.59 -7.59 -6.88
C ALA A 123 -26.60 -8.63 -7.34
#